data_8ce5f3bb79d63ab9ecfab65054bcf19a
#
_entry.id   8ce5f3bb79d63ab9ecfab65054bcf19a
#
_cell.length_a   1.000
_cell.length_b   1.000
_cell.length_c   1.000
_cell.angle_alpha   90.00
_cell.angle_beta   90.00
_cell.angle_gamma   90.00
#
_symmetry.space_group_name_H-M   'P 1'
#
loop_
_entity.id
_entity.type
_entity.pdbx_description
1 polymer ?
#
loop_
_entity_poly.entity_id
_entity_poly.type
_entity_poly.pdbx_seq_one_letter_code
_entity_poly.pdbx_strand_id
1 'polypeptide(L)'
;MLQQTQVKTVIPYFNNFTQKFRTLKSLSKSNDKEILKMWEGLGYYRRARNLLECAKILVKKHKSRLPRSIVEIKKLPGVGDYTANALLGLVHNEPRIAIDGNVKRLFSRNLNIEEKNIDFDKLIEKNKINLFKTKRNADLVEALMEFGALKCKPKDPNCITCCLNKTCKYFKSDKKINNIRNKMIKNKNYDIFCRVNKKQQIALTRNNQISFLKNFNLPEMKETNIKAIDKNWKFLINYKNSISNLKLNINLYYKFSNKLPPRYNWYSLKENKEFVPSFTKKILKKLITL
;
A
#
# COMPACT_ATOMS: atom_id res chain seq x y z
N MET A 1 -7.95 2.35 -1.29
CA MET A 1 -6.80 2.74 -2.15
C MET A 1 -5.76 3.59 -1.42
N LEU A 2 -6.15 4.51 -0.56
CA LEU A 2 -5.24 5.44 0.15
C LEU A 2 -4.33 4.82 1.23
N GLN A 3 -4.55 3.58 1.65
CA GLN A 3 -3.64 2.90 2.57
C GLN A 3 -2.21 2.87 2.01
N GLN A 4 -1.29 3.65 2.61
CA GLN A 4 0.12 3.76 2.22
C GLN A 4 0.38 4.20 0.76
N THR A 5 -0.58 4.89 0.14
CA THR A 5 -0.45 5.43 -1.22
C THR A 5 -0.85 6.91 -1.21
N GLN A 6 -0.08 7.74 -1.91
CA GLN A 6 -0.34 9.18 -1.97
C GLN A 6 -1.62 9.49 -2.77
N VAL A 7 -2.36 10.53 -2.34
CA VAL A 7 -3.63 10.95 -2.95
C VAL A 7 -3.48 11.18 -4.46
N LYS A 8 -2.49 11.95 -4.88
CA LYS A 8 -2.23 12.23 -6.32
C LYS A 8 -2.11 10.97 -7.17
N THR A 9 -1.52 9.90 -6.61
CA THR A 9 -1.38 8.62 -7.30
C THR A 9 -2.72 7.87 -7.36
N VAL A 10 -3.57 8.02 -6.34
CA VAL A 10 -4.83 7.28 -6.23
C VAL A 10 -5.93 7.85 -7.11
N ILE A 11 -5.99 9.17 -7.31
CA ILE A 11 -7.09 9.84 -8.03
C ILE A 11 -7.45 9.17 -9.37
N PRO A 12 -6.52 8.98 -10.33
CA PRO A 12 -6.87 8.37 -11.61
C PRO A 12 -7.36 6.93 -11.47
N TYR A 13 -6.82 6.16 -10.53
CA TYR A 13 -7.26 4.79 -10.26
C TYR A 13 -8.66 4.76 -9.63
N PHE A 14 -8.92 5.67 -8.70
CA PHE A 14 -10.22 5.80 -8.06
C PHE A 14 -11.31 6.13 -9.08
N ASN A 15 -11.08 7.09 -9.94
CA ASN A 15 -12.03 7.49 -10.98
C ASN A 15 -12.36 6.34 -11.94
N ASN A 16 -11.33 5.67 -12.46
CA ASN A 16 -11.52 4.50 -13.34
C ASN A 16 -12.23 3.36 -12.63
N PHE A 17 -11.90 3.11 -11.36
CA PHE A 17 -12.47 2.04 -10.56
C PHE A 17 -13.95 2.29 -10.27
N THR A 18 -14.32 3.50 -9.85
CA THR A 18 -15.71 3.86 -9.53
C THR A 18 -16.59 3.99 -10.78
N GLN A 19 -16.01 4.39 -11.92
CA GLN A 19 -16.69 4.37 -13.20
C GLN A 19 -17.05 2.94 -13.62
N LYS A 20 -16.15 1.99 -13.43
CA LYS A 20 -16.37 0.57 -13.78
C LYS A 20 -17.26 -0.14 -12.77
N PHE A 21 -17.02 0.05 -11.49
CA PHE A 21 -17.75 -0.60 -10.40
C PHE A 21 -18.61 0.41 -9.64
N ARG A 22 -19.78 0.74 -10.20
CA ARG A 22 -20.68 1.75 -9.63
C ARG A 22 -21.39 1.27 -8.34
N THR A 23 -21.44 -0.03 -8.09
CA THR A 23 -22.10 -0.63 -6.91
C THR A 23 -21.27 -1.76 -6.32
N LEU A 24 -21.51 -2.08 -5.04
CA LEU A 24 -20.91 -3.26 -4.42
C LEU A 24 -21.32 -4.56 -5.15
N LYS A 25 -22.54 -4.63 -5.69
CA LYS A 25 -22.99 -5.78 -6.48
C LYS A 25 -22.16 -5.96 -7.76
N SER A 26 -21.88 -4.87 -8.49
CA SER A 26 -21.06 -4.95 -9.70
C SER A 26 -19.62 -5.37 -9.36
N LEU A 27 -19.05 -4.83 -8.28
CA LEU A 27 -17.72 -5.22 -7.80
C LEU A 27 -17.66 -6.69 -7.35
N SER A 28 -18.67 -7.17 -6.61
CA SER A 28 -18.69 -8.54 -6.11
C SER A 28 -18.74 -9.62 -7.21
N LYS A 29 -19.25 -9.28 -8.39
CA LYS A 29 -19.30 -10.16 -9.59
C LYS A 29 -17.98 -10.21 -10.34
N SER A 30 -17.03 -9.32 -10.05
CA SER A 30 -15.71 -9.30 -10.66
C SER A 30 -14.85 -10.49 -10.20
N ASN A 31 -13.75 -10.73 -10.91
CA ASN A 31 -12.77 -11.74 -10.58
C ASN A 31 -11.39 -11.12 -10.25
N ASP A 32 -10.48 -11.96 -9.74
CA ASP A 32 -9.12 -11.56 -9.34
C ASP A 32 -8.33 -10.92 -10.49
N LYS A 33 -8.43 -11.45 -11.70
CA LYS A 33 -7.70 -10.94 -12.87
C LYS A 33 -8.13 -9.52 -13.20
N GLU A 34 -9.43 -9.28 -13.21
CA GLU A 34 -10.02 -7.99 -13.53
C GLU A 34 -9.67 -6.91 -12.50
N ILE A 35 -9.84 -7.22 -11.20
CA ILE A 35 -9.56 -6.23 -10.16
C ILE A 35 -8.06 -5.93 -10.05
N LEU A 36 -7.19 -6.92 -10.22
CA LEU A 36 -5.74 -6.72 -10.24
C LEU A 36 -5.31 -5.88 -11.45
N LYS A 37 -5.96 -6.04 -12.62
CA LYS A 37 -5.69 -5.22 -13.79
C LYS A 37 -6.05 -3.75 -13.53
N MET A 38 -7.19 -3.49 -12.91
CA MET A 38 -7.61 -2.14 -12.50
C MET A 38 -6.69 -1.51 -11.44
N TRP A 39 -6.00 -2.34 -10.65
CA TRP A 39 -5.09 -1.92 -9.58
C TRP A 39 -3.64 -1.84 -10.02
N GLU A 40 -3.36 -2.17 -11.29
CA GLU A 40 -2.01 -2.30 -11.81
C GLU A 40 -1.24 -0.98 -11.73
N GLY A 41 -0.16 -0.96 -10.94
CA GLY A 41 0.63 0.26 -10.69
C GLY A 41 0.54 0.80 -9.26
N LEU A 42 -0.58 0.60 -8.56
CA LEU A 42 -0.74 1.05 -7.17
C LEU A 42 0.09 0.26 -6.15
N GLY A 43 0.49 -0.98 -6.49
CA GLY A 43 1.18 -1.86 -5.55
C GLY A 43 0.29 -2.37 -4.40
N TYR A 44 0.90 -3.15 -3.47
CA TYR A 44 0.17 -3.76 -2.36
C TYR A 44 -1.13 -4.45 -2.79
N TYR A 45 -1.02 -5.30 -3.80
CA TYR A 45 -2.14 -5.94 -4.51
C TYR A 45 -3.07 -6.78 -3.62
N ARG A 46 -2.61 -7.16 -2.42
CA ARG A 46 -3.47 -7.80 -1.41
C ARG A 46 -4.66 -6.91 -1.04
N ARG A 47 -4.50 -5.57 -1.10
CA ARG A 47 -5.60 -4.63 -0.84
C ARG A 47 -6.72 -4.76 -1.87
N ALA A 48 -6.38 -4.94 -3.15
CA ALA A 48 -7.36 -5.15 -4.21
C ALA A 48 -8.15 -6.46 -4.00
N ARG A 49 -7.46 -7.55 -3.68
CA ARG A 49 -8.13 -8.83 -3.36
C ARG A 49 -9.01 -8.73 -2.13
N ASN A 50 -8.51 -8.12 -1.06
CA ASN A 50 -9.29 -7.89 0.15
C ASN A 50 -10.55 -7.06 -0.14
N LEU A 51 -10.45 -6.02 -0.98
CA LEU A 51 -11.59 -5.19 -1.38
C LEU A 51 -12.65 -6.01 -2.14
N LEU A 52 -12.22 -6.88 -3.07
CA LEU A 52 -13.12 -7.79 -3.79
C LEU A 52 -13.83 -8.75 -2.83
N GLU A 53 -13.08 -9.38 -1.92
CA GLU A 53 -13.66 -10.31 -0.95
C GLU A 53 -14.58 -9.61 0.06
N CYS A 54 -14.24 -8.38 0.49
CA CYS A 54 -15.15 -7.54 1.27
C CYS A 54 -16.46 -7.30 0.53
N ALA A 55 -16.41 -6.93 -0.76
CA ALA A 55 -17.61 -6.69 -1.55
C ALA A 55 -18.50 -7.95 -1.64
N LYS A 56 -17.90 -9.13 -1.87
CA LYS A 56 -18.63 -10.41 -1.87
C LYS A 56 -19.32 -10.69 -0.54
N ILE A 57 -18.61 -10.51 0.57
CA ILE A 57 -19.15 -10.72 1.93
C ILE A 57 -20.29 -9.73 2.20
N LEU A 58 -20.10 -8.43 1.89
CA LEU A 58 -21.12 -7.41 2.12
C LEU A 58 -22.39 -7.67 1.31
N VAL A 59 -22.26 -8.09 0.07
CA VAL A 59 -23.41 -8.45 -0.77
C VAL A 59 -24.12 -9.68 -0.23
N LYS A 60 -23.37 -10.74 0.14
CA LYS A 60 -23.94 -12.01 0.57
C LYS A 60 -24.54 -11.95 1.98
N LYS A 61 -23.88 -11.28 2.93
CA LYS A 61 -24.24 -11.35 4.36
C LYS A 61 -24.89 -10.07 4.91
N HIS A 62 -24.63 -8.91 4.28
CA HIS A 62 -24.98 -7.62 4.84
C HIS A 62 -25.86 -6.77 3.91
N LYS A 63 -26.58 -7.40 2.95
CA LYS A 63 -27.50 -6.72 2.02
C LYS A 63 -26.85 -5.51 1.30
N SER A 64 -25.56 -5.62 0.96
CA SER A 64 -24.75 -4.56 0.34
C SER A 64 -24.58 -3.31 1.22
N ARG A 65 -24.70 -3.42 2.53
CA ARG A 65 -24.47 -2.32 3.48
C ARG A 65 -23.27 -2.62 4.37
N LEU A 66 -22.59 -1.58 4.81
CA LEU A 66 -21.51 -1.73 5.79
C LEU A 66 -22.12 -1.98 7.18
N PRO A 67 -21.66 -3.00 7.93
CA PRO A 67 -22.10 -3.21 9.32
C PRO A 67 -21.81 -2.01 10.22
N ARG A 68 -22.59 -1.81 11.27
CA ARG A 68 -22.33 -0.80 12.32
C ARG A 68 -21.52 -1.37 13.49
N SER A 69 -21.54 -2.67 13.69
CA SER A 69 -20.75 -3.32 14.75
C SER A 69 -19.26 -3.34 14.40
N ILE A 70 -18.41 -2.81 15.27
CA ILE A 70 -16.95 -2.87 15.11
C ILE A 70 -16.43 -4.31 15.00
N VAL A 71 -17.08 -5.24 15.71
CA VAL A 71 -16.73 -6.66 15.69
C VAL A 71 -17.00 -7.26 14.31
N GLU A 72 -18.11 -6.90 13.67
CA GLU A 72 -18.45 -7.38 12.34
C GLU A 72 -17.58 -6.73 11.25
N ILE A 73 -17.30 -5.42 11.36
CA ILE A 73 -16.42 -4.72 10.45
C ILE A 73 -15.00 -5.31 10.47
N LYS A 74 -14.48 -5.64 11.64
CA LYS A 74 -13.14 -6.25 11.80
C LYS A 74 -13.04 -7.68 11.24
N LYS A 75 -14.15 -8.38 11.03
CA LYS A 75 -14.18 -9.67 10.32
C LYS A 75 -13.99 -9.54 8.82
N LEU A 76 -14.14 -8.33 8.25
CA LEU A 76 -13.95 -8.12 6.82
C LEU A 76 -12.47 -8.21 6.43
N PRO A 77 -12.15 -8.86 5.30
CA PRO A 77 -10.76 -9.03 4.85
C PRO A 77 -9.99 -7.71 4.72
N GLY A 78 -8.84 -7.61 5.39
CA GLY A 78 -7.97 -6.43 5.34
C GLY A 78 -8.44 -5.23 6.17
N VAL A 79 -9.42 -5.42 7.03
CA VAL A 79 -9.91 -4.41 7.96
C VAL A 79 -9.32 -4.67 9.35
N GLY A 80 -8.38 -3.82 9.77
CA GLY A 80 -7.83 -3.76 11.12
C GLY A 80 -8.49 -2.62 11.92
N ASP A 81 -8.01 -2.38 13.14
CA ASP A 81 -8.55 -1.37 14.07
C ASP A 81 -8.63 0.02 13.44
N TYR A 82 -7.56 0.47 12.80
CA TYR A 82 -7.54 1.73 12.08
C TYR A 82 -8.66 1.84 11.04
N THR A 83 -8.78 0.85 10.16
CA THR A 83 -9.76 0.87 9.08
C THR A 83 -11.18 0.76 9.62
N ALA A 84 -11.40 -0.05 10.65
CA ALA A 84 -12.70 -0.18 11.30
C ALA A 84 -13.16 1.15 11.94
N ASN A 85 -12.29 1.82 12.69
CA ASN A 85 -12.60 3.12 13.28
C ASN A 85 -12.83 4.20 12.20
N ALA A 86 -12.04 4.19 11.10
CA ALA A 86 -12.24 5.10 9.98
C ALA A 86 -13.62 4.90 9.32
N LEU A 87 -14.01 3.65 9.08
CA LEU A 87 -15.32 3.34 8.48
C LEU A 87 -16.49 3.72 9.40
N LEU A 88 -16.39 3.46 10.69
CA LEU A 88 -17.41 3.84 11.65
C LEU A 88 -17.53 5.37 11.79
N GLY A 89 -16.40 6.07 11.88
CA GLY A 89 -16.38 7.52 11.99
C GLY A 89 -16.88 8.21 10.72
N LEU A 90 -16.30 7.87 9.55
CA LEU A 90 -16.57 8.55 8.28
C LEU A 90 -17.92 8.16 7.67
N VAL A 91 -18.31 6.88 7.73
CA VAL A 91 -19.51 6.39 7.03
C VAL A 91 -20.74 6.38 7.93
N HIS A 92 -20.55 6.03 9.20
CA HIS A 92 -21.66 5.94 10.15
C HIS A 92 -21.75 7.14 11.10
N ASN A 93 -20.85 8.10 10.99
CA ASN A 93 -20.77 9.27 11.85
C ASN A 93 -20.67 8.94 13.35
N GLU A 94 -20.06 7.78 13.69
CA GLU A 94 -19.87 7.38 15.09
C GLU A 94 -18.71 8.16 15.75
N PRO A 95 -18.76 8.36 17.08
CA PRO A 95 -17.71 9.06 17.84
C PRO A 95 -16.43 8.18 17.93
N ARG A 96 -15.74 8.03 16.83
CA ARG A 96 -14.52 7.23 16.65
C ARG A 96 -13.46 8.00 15.90
N ILE A 97 -12.21 7.82 16.26
CA ILE A 97 -11.06 8.42 15.58
C ILE A 97 -10.21 7.31 14.97
N ALA A 98 -9.91 7.46 13.69
CA ALA A 98 -8.95 6.62 12.98
C ALA A 98 -7.52 7.09 13.29
N ILE A 99 -6.79 6.34 14.11
CA ILE A 99 -5.46 6.71 14.59
C ILE A 99 -4.39 6.24 13.61
N ASP A 100 -4.08 7.08 12.62
CA ASP A 100 -2.95 6.85 11.70
C ASP A 100 -1.66 7.56 12.18
N GLY A 101 -0.59 7.49 11.39
CA GLY A 101 0.66 8.19 11.70
C GLY A 101 0.54 9.72 11.72
N ASN A 102 -0.42 10.30 11.00
CA ASN A 102 -0.67 11.74 10.99
C ASN A 102 -1.37 12.17 12.28
N VAL A 103 -2.40 11.43 12.66
CA VAL A 103 -3.16 11.67 13.90
C VAL A 103 -2.26 11.44 15.12
N LYS A 104 -1.46 10.37 15.14
CA LYS A 104 -0.48 10.12 16.22
C LYS A 104 0.48 11.30 16.39
N ARG A 105 1.07 11.77 15.29
CA ARG A 105 1.98 12.91 15.31
C ARG A 105 1.30 14.19 15.79
N LEU A 106 0.06 14.44 15.36
CA LEU A 106 -0.72 15.60 15.79
C LEU A 106 -0.92 15.61 17.30
N PHE A 107 -1.44 14.53 17.87
CA PHE A 107 -1.66 14.43 19.32
C PHE A 107 -0.34 14.47 20.10
N SER A 108 0.68 13.75 19.64
CA SER A 108 1.99 13.72 20.24
C SER A 108 2.60 15.13 20.34
N ARG A 109 2.55 15.91 19.25
CA ARG A 109 3.01 17.30 19.27
C ARG A 109 2.12 18.22 20.09
N ASN A 110 0.81 18.07 20.00
CA ASN A 110 -0.09 18.90 20.81
C ASN A 110 0.19 18.74 22.31
N LEU A 111 0.48 17.53 22.76
CA LEU A 111 0.83 17.20 24.15
C LEU A 111 2.31 17.38 24.48
N ASN A 112 3.19 17.47 23.48
CA ASN A 112 4.65 17.40 23.58
C ASN A 112 5.15 16.13 24.27
N ILE A 113 4.52 14.97 23.95
CA ILE A 113 4.86 13.65 24.47
C ILE A 113 5.24 12.75 23.28
N GLU A 114 6.33 11.97 23.39
CA GLU A 114 6.71 11.01 22.34
C GLU A 114 5.61 9.99 22.07
N GLU A 115 5.39 9.64 20.78
CA GLU A 115 4.33 8.72 20.35
C GLU A 115 4.34 7.38 21.10
N LYS A 116 5.53 6.86 21.44
CA LYS A 116 5.68 5.58 22.15
C LYS A 116 5.16 5.61 23.60
N ASN A 117 5.06 6.80 24.18
CA ASN A 117 4.63 7.02 25.56
C ASN A 117 3.14 7.40 25.66
N ILE A 118 2.40 7.37 24.54
CA ILE A 118 0.97 7.71 24.51
C ILE A 118 0.16 6.44 24.25
N ASP A 119 -0.72 6.12 25.18
CA ASP A 119 -1.83 5.21 24.94
C ASP A 119 -2.98 6.01 24.27
N PHE A 120 -3.05 5.94 22.95
CA PHE A 120 -3.99 6.73 22.17
C PHE A 120 -5.45 6.34 22.41
N ASP A 121 -5.73 5.06 22.70
CA ASP A 121 -7.09 4.61 22.96
C ASP A 121 -7.60 5.19 24.30
N LYS A 122 -6.79 5.15 25.35
CA LYS A 122 -7.10 5.80 26.63
C LYS A 122 -7.19 7.32 26.50
N LEU A 123 -6.31 7.93 25.70
CA LEU A 123 -6.33 9.38 25.47
C LEU A 123 -7.65 9.82 24.85
N ILE A 124 -8.12 9.10 23.82
CA ILE A 124 -9.38 9.40 23.14
C ILE A 124 -10.57 9.15 24.05
N GLU A 125 -10.60 8.04 24.76
CA GLU A 125 -11.70 7.72 25.67
C GLU A 125 -11.82 8.76 26.80
N LYS A 126 -10.70 9.16 27.41
CA LYS A 126 -10.67 10.22 28.43
C LYS A 126 -11.18 11.57 27.93
N ASN A 127 -10.94 11.88 26.66
CA ASN A 127 -11.32 13.17 26.07
C ASN A 127 -12.57 13.08 25.20
N LYS A 128 -13.27 11.97 25.18
CA LYS A 128 -14.37 11.66 24.28
C LYS A 128 -15.46 12.73 24.25
N ILE A 129 -15.92 13.18 25.42
CA ILE A 129 -16.95 14.20 25.53
C ILE A 129 -16.51 15.51 24.85
N ASN A 130 -15.27 15.90 25.03
CA ASN A 130 -14.75 17.15 24.46
C ASN A 130 -14.45 17.03 22.96
N LEU A 131 -13.95 15.89 22.50
CA LEU A 131 -13.65 15.64 21.10
C LEU A 131 -14.92 15.55 20.25
N PHE A 132 -15.97 14.94 20.78
CA PHE A 132 -17.20 14.66 20.03
C PHE A 132 -18.38 15.56 20.47
N LYS A 133 -18.12 16.77 20.94
CA LYS A 133 -19.15 17.75 21.33
C LYS A 133 -20.14 18.06 20.21
N THR A 134 -19.64 18.13 18.98
CA THR A 134 -20.46 18.36 17.81
C THR A 134 -20.90 17.00 17.27
N LYS A 135 -22.12 16.89 16.77
CA LYS A 135 -22.60 15.65 16.10
C LYS A 135 -21.95 15.40 14.74
N ARG A 136 -20.95 16.20 14.36
CA ARG A 136 -20.21 16.12 13.07
C ARG A 136 -18.94 15.26 13.24
N ASN A 137 -19.11 14.01 13.67
CA ASN A 137 -17.96 13.14 13.95
C ASN A 137 -17.18 12.75 12.69
N ALA A 138 -17.86 12.57 11.56
CA ALA A 138 -17.22 12.30 10.26
C ALA A 138 -16.26 13.43 9.86
N ASP A 139 -16.70 14.69 10.01
CA ASP A 139 -15.88 15.85 9.69
C ASP A 139 -14.66 15.96 10.64
N LEU A 140 -14.84 15.61 11.92
CA LEU A 140 -13.73 15.59 12.87
C LEU A 140 -12.67 14.56 12.47
N VAL A 141 -13.09 13.35 12.07
CA VAL A 141 -12.16 12.29 11.63
C VAL A 141 -11.38 12.74 10.40
N GLU A 142 -12.07 13.29 9.41
CA GLU A 142 -11.46 13.82 8.19
C GLU A 142 -10.51 14.97 8.50
N ALA A 143 -10.96 15.95 9.29
CA ALA A 143 -10.16 17.10 9.69
C ALA A 143 -8.86 16.69 10.41
N LEU A 144 -8.90 15.75 11.34
CA LEU A 144 -7.71 15.26 12.05
C LEU A 144 -6.70 14.60 11.08
N MET A 145 -7.18 13.81 10.14
CA MET A 145 -6.34 13.15 9.14
C MET A 145 -5.68 14.16 8.20
N GLU A 146 -6.49 15.10 7.65
CA GLU A 146 -6.00 16.15 6.75
C GLU A 146 -5.09 17.15 7.44
N PHE A 147 -5.45 17.58 8.64
CA PHE A 147 -4.63 18.51 9.42
C PHE A 147 -3.23 17.95 9.67
N GLY A 148 -3.16 16.65 10.04
CA GLY A 148 -1.88 15.97 10.19
C GLY A 148 -1.11 15.85 8.87
N ALA A 149 -1.79 15.67 7.75
CA ALA A 149 -1.16 15.54 6.43
C ALA A 149 -0.70 16.88 5.85
N LEU A 150 -1.49 17.94 6.00
CA LEU A 150 -1.32 19.21 5.28
C LEU A 150 -0.67 20.32 6.15
N LYS A 151 -1.01 20.41 7.44
CA LYS A 151 -0.55 21.45 8.35
C LYS A 151 0.54 20.95 9.30
N CYS A 152 0.23 19.96 10.12
CA CYS A 152 1.18 19.37 11.07
C CYS A 152 2.10 18.34 10.39
N LYS A 153 2.81 18.75 9.34
CA LYS A 153 3.69 17.90 8.51
C LYS A 153 4.80 17.25 9.33
N PRO A 154 5.35 16.10 8.90
CA PRO A 154 6.49 15.46 9.56
C PRO A 154 7.71 16.38 9.62
N LYS A 155 8.06 17.02 8.50
CA LYS A 155 9.10 18.03 8.37
C LYS A 155 8.47 19.40 8.14
N ASP A 156 9.06 20.42 8.72
CA ASP A 156 8.68 21.82 8.55
C ASP A 156 7.17 22.10 8.70
N PRO A 157 6.59 21.78 9.89
CA PRO A 157 5.18 22.06 10.13
C PRO A 157 4.96 23.58 10.20
N ASN A 158 3.90 24.07 9.56
CA ASN A 158 3.56 25.49 9.61
C ASN A 158 2.87 25.82 10.95
N CYS A 159 3.66 26.01 11.99
CA CYS A 159 3.17 26.24 13.34
C CYS A 159 2.68 27.68 13.58
N ILE A 160 3.25 28.67 12.92
CA ILE A 160 2.90 30.09 13.11
C ILE A 160 1.44 30.33 12.71
N THR A 161 1.00 29.81 11.56
CA THR A 161 -0.37 29.94 11.05
C THR A 161 -1.27 28.76 11.47
N CYS A 162 -0.86 27.99 12.47
CA CYS A 162 -1.61 26.84 12.94
C CYS A 162 -2.73 27.27 13.89
N CYS A 163 -3.96 26.84 13.67
CA CYS A 163 -5.09 27.15 14.55
C CYS A 163 -4.93 26.59 15.98
N LEU A 164 -4.04 25.60 16.17
CA LEU A 164 -3.74 25.01 17.47
C LEU A 164 -2.49 25.63 18.14
N ASN A 165 -1.85 26.67 17.58
CA ASN A 165 -0.60 27.20 18.09
C ASN A 165 -0.73 27.70 19.56
N LYS A 166 -1.89 28.30 19.92
CA LYS A 166 -2.16 28.81 21.26
C LYS A 166 -2.24 27.72 22.35
N THR A 167 -2.54 26.47 21.95
CA THR A 167 -2.70 25.32 22.86
C THR A 167 -1.63 24.25 22.69
N CYS A 168 -0.89 24.28 21.59
CA CYS A 168 0.08 23.26 21.24
C CYS A 168 1.34 23.34 22.11
N LYS A 169 1.55 22.38 22.99
CA LYS A 169 2.71 22.33 23.90
C LYS A 169 4.04 22.17 23.12
N TYR A 170 4.07 21.46 22.00
CA TYR A 170 5.26 21.36 21.13
C TYR A 170 5.69 22.73 20.60
N PHE A 171 4.73 23.57 20.19
CA PHE A 171 5.05 24.91 19.67
C PHE A 171 5.60 25.85 20.76
N LYS A 172 5.06 25.73 21.98
CA LYS A 172 5.44 26.57 23.13
C LYS A 172 6.69 26.07 23.85
N SER A 173 7.13 24.84 23.62
CA SER A 173 8.24 24.23 24.37
C SER A 173 9.58 24.51 23.72
N ASP A 174 10.60 24.82 24.51
CA ASP A 174 11.99 24.90 24.10
C ASP A 174 12.56 23.48 23.82
N LYS A 175 12.15 22.49 24.62
CA LYS A 175 12.50 21.09 24.45
C LYS A 175 11.44 20.37 23.61
N LYS A 176 11.69 20.25 22.32
CA LYS A 176 10.76 19.61 21.39
C LYS A 176 11.01 18.11 21.32
N ILE A 177 9.92 17.34 21.34
CA ILE A 177 9.99 15.89 21.09
C ILE A 177 10.53 15.59 19.69
N ASN A 178 11.30 14.51 19.56
CA ASN A 178 11.81 14.03 18.28
C ASN A 178 11.07 12.73 17.87
N ASN A 179 10.05 12.88 17.02
CA ASN A 179 9.25 11.77 16.51
C ASN A 179 9.74 11.27 15.14
N ILE A 180 11.02 11.41 14.83
CA ILE A 180 11.56 10.88 13.57
C ILE A 180 11.58 9.36 13.67
N ARG A 181 10.63 8.72 12.97
CA ARG A 181 10.67 7.27 12.78
C ARG A 181 11.73 6.94 11.74
N ASN A 182 12.89 6.47 12.19
CA ASN A 182 13.86 5.84 11.29
C ASN A 182 13.26 4.50 10.84
N LYS A 183 12.73 4.45 9.63
CA LYS A 183 12.35 3.18 9.02
C LYS A 183 13.63 2.37 8.82
N MET A 184 13.73 1.21 9.45
CA MET A 184 14.80 0.26 9.16
C MET A 184 14.69 -0.14 7.67
N ILE A 185 15.66 0.30 6.90
CA ILE A 185 15.80 -0.06 5.49
C ILE A 185 16.59 -1.36 5.43
N LYS A 186 16.02 -2.38 4.78
CA LYS A 186 16.70 -3.64 4.53
C LYS A 186 17.24 -3.64 3.11
N ASN A 187 18.53 -3.84 2.95
CA ASN A 187 19.16 -4.01 1.64
C ASN A 187 19.17 -5.49 1.27
N LYS A 188 18.85 -5.82 0.03
CA LYS A 188 18.91 -7.18 -0.51
C LYS A 188 19.44 -7.15 -1.93
N ASN A 189 20.25 -8.16 -2.27
CA ASN A 189 20.81 -8.33 -3.61
C ASN A 189 20.13 -9.52 -4.28
N TYR A 190 19.76 -9.36 -5.54
CA TYR A 190 19.11 -10.40 -6.32
C TYR A 190 19.70 -10.51 -7.71
N ASP A 191 19.86 -11.75 -8.17
CA ASP A 191 20.14 -12.09 -9.56
C ASP A 191 18.85 -12.56 -10.22
N ILE A 192 18.50 -11.95 -11.34
CA ILE A 192 17.29 -12.24 -12.11
C ILE A 192 17.68 -12.78 -13.48
N PHE A 193 17.13 -13.94 -13.83
CA PHE A 193 17.46 -14.70 -15.01
C PHE A 193 16.28 -14.73 -15.99
N CYS A 194 16.40 -13.98 -17.09
CA CYS A 194 15.36 -13.80 -18.10
C CYS A 194 15.60 -14.67 -19.33
N ARG A 195 14.73 -15.64 -19.57
CA ARG A 195 14.72 -16.41 -20.83
C ARG A 195 13.81 -15.70 -21.83
N VAL A 196 14.36 -15.32 -22.96
CA VAL A 196 13.65 -14.59 -24.03
C VAL A 196 13.65 -15.47 -25.28
N ASN A 197 12.53 -15.56 -25.99
CA ASN A 197 12.44 -16.31 -27.24
C ASN A 197 12.48 -15.38 -28.47
N LYS A 198 12.58 -15.98 -29.67
CA LYS A 198 12.59 -15.25 -30.94
C LYS A 198 11.31 -14.43 -31.22
N LYS A 199 10.19 -14.75 -30.56
CA LYS A 199 8.91 -14.02 -30.65
C LYS A 199 8.83 -12.83 -29.68
N GLN A 200 9.94 -12.39 -29.10
CA GLN A 200 9.99 -11.33 -28.07
C GLN A 200 9.06 -11.62 -26.88
N GLN A 201 9.12 -12.83 -26.36
CA GLN A 201 8.40 -13.24 -25.17
C GLN A 201 9.39 -13.66 -24.09
N ILE A 202 9.06 -13.40 -22.82
CA ILE A 202 9.82 -13.81 -21.64
C ILE A 202 9.11 -14.95 -20.92
N ALA A 203 9.89 -15.89 -20.40
CA ALA A 203 9.40 -16.95 -19.54
C ALA A 203 9.18 -16.43 -18.11
N LEU A 204 7.95 -16.46 -17.62
CA LEU A 204 7.59 -16.11 -16.25
C LEU A 204 6.94 -17.29 -15.54
N THR A 205 7.15 -17.41 -14.25
CA THR A 205 6.51 -18.40 -13.37
C THR A 205 5.90 -17.76 -12.15
N ARG A 206 4.90 -18.41 -11.55
CA ARG A 206 4.29 -17.94 -10.30
C ARG A 206 5.27 -18.10 -9.14
N ASN A 207 5.66 -16.98 -8.56
CA ASN A 207 6.62 -16.96 -7.47
C ASN A 207 5.99 -17.40 -6.13
N ASN A 208 6.57 -18.41 -5.51
CA ASN A 208 6.19 -18.90 -4.18
C ASN A 208 7.30 -18.71 -3.13
N GLN A 209 8.51 -18.34 -3.54
CA GLN A 209 9.69 -18.27 -2.69
C GLN A 209 9.92 -16.88 -2.08
N ILE A 210 9.75 -15.83 -2.89
CA ILE A 210 10.05 -14.45 -2.48
C ILE A 210 8.81 -13.82 -1.86
N SER A 211 8.82 -13.58 -0.56
CA SER A 211 7.66 -13.18 0.24
C SER A 211 6.98 -11.89 -0.22
N PHE A 212 7.76 -10.86 -0.60
CA PHE A 212 7.23 -9.55 -0.99
C PHE A 212 6.59 -9.54 -2.39
N LEU A 213 6.81 -10.59 -3.19
CA LEU A 213 6.22 -10.80 -4.52
C LEU A 213 5.53 -12.17 -4.64
N LYS A 214 5.10 -12.74 -3.54
CA LYS A 214 4.44 -14.05 -3.50
C LYS A 214 3.18 -14.06 -4.37
N ASN A 215 3.00 -15.15 -5.11
CA ASN A 215 1.87 -15.38 -6.03
C ASN A 215 1.82 -14.46 -7.27
N PHE A 216 2.93 -13.80 -7.62
CA PHE A 216 3.03 -13.04 -8.87
C PHE A 216 3.94 -13.72 -9.88
N ASN A 217 3.69 -13.46 -11.16
CA ASN A 217 4.50 -13.99 -12.24
C ASN A 217 5.80 -13.19 -12.36
N LEU A 218 6.93 -13.88 -12.15
CA LEU A 218 8.28 -13.34 -12.19
C LEU A 218 9.17 -14.21 -13.07
N PRO A 219 10.27 -13.63 -13.62
CA PRO A 219 11.40 -14.42 -14.10
C PRO A 219 12.00 -15.23 -12.96
N GLU A 220 12.90 -16.13 -13.26
CA GLU A 220 13.70 -16.81 -12.22
C GLU A 220 14.50 -15.78 -11.44
N MET A 221 14.35 -15.78 -10.11
CA MET A 221 14.97 -14.80 -9.21
C MET A 221 15.57 -15.49 -8.00
N LYS A 222 16.86 -15.24 -7.76
CA LYS A 222 17.63 -15.83 -6.65
C LYS A 222 18.28 -14.71 -5.83
N GLU A 223 18.38 -14.88 -4.53
CA GLU A 223 19.21 -14.01 -3.69
C GLU A 223 20.67 -14.20 -4.12
N THR A 224 21.40 -13.10 -4.35
CA THR A 224 22.76 -13.15 -4.89
C THR A 224 23.68 -13.89 -3.91
N ASN A 225 24.13 -15.07 -4.32
CA ASN A 225 25.20 -15.82 -3.68
C ASN A 225 26.39 -15.81 -4.65
N ILE A 226 27.61 -15.71 -4.12
CA ILE A 226 28.90 -15.60 -4.86
C ILE A 226 29.24 -16.89 -5.67
N LYS A 227 28.25 -17.71 -6.01
CA LYS A 227 28.46 -18.88 -6.88
C LYS A 227 28.55 -18.45 -8.34
N ALA A 228 29.51 -19.04 -9.05
CA ALA A 228 29.71 -18.79 -10.47
C ALA A 228 28.41 -18.90 -11.28
N ILE A 229 28.09 -17.88 -12.04
CA ILE A 229 26.94 -17.87 -12.96
C ILE A 229 27.34 -18.68 -14.21
N ASP A 230 26.47 -19.57 -14.65
CA ASP A 230 26.64 -20.35 -15.87
C ASP A 230 26.94 -19.41 -17.06
N LYS A 231 28.00 -19.71 -17.85
CA LYS A 231 28.49 -18.94 -19.00
C LYS A 231 27.42 -18.70 -20.07
N ASN A 232 26.33 -19.47 -20.07
CA ASN A 232 25.21 -19.29 -21.02
C ASN A 232 24.33 -18.04 -20.70
N TRP A 233 24.51 -17.42 -19.54
CA TRP A 233 23.77 -16.20 -19.18
C TRP A 233 24.60 -14.97 -19.49
N LYS A 234 24.02 -14.07 -20.27
CA LYS A 234 24.63 -12.76 -20.58
C LYS A 234 24.15 -11.72 -19.55
N PHE A 235 25.09 -11.00 -18.95
CA PHE A 235 24.76 -9.87 -18.09
C PHE A 235 24.16 -8.75 -18.93
N LEU A 236 23.05 -8.17 -18.48
CA LEU A 236 22.41 -7.04 -19.16
C LEU A 236 22.69 -5.73 -18.43
N ILE A 237 22.32 -5.64 -17.15
CA ILE A 237 22.43 -4.42 -16.37
C ILE A 237 22.32 -4.69 -14.87
N ASN A 238 22.99 -3.85 -14.08
CA ASN A 238 22.70 -3.69 -12.64
C ASN A 238 21.79 -2.47 -12.44
N TYR A 239 20.79 -2.60 -11.58
CA TYR A 239 19.93 -1.48 -11.22
C TYR A 239 19.35 -1.61 -9.81
N LYS A 240 19.01 -0.45 -9.22
CA LYS A 240 18.38 -0.37 -7.90
C LYS A 240 16.87 -0.26 -8.05
N ASN A 241 16.14 -0.96 -7.17
CA ASN A 241 14.70 -0.83 -7.04
C ASN A 241 14.32 -0.78 -5.56
N SER A 242 13.14 -0.28 -5.25
CA SER A 242 12.65 -0.23 -3.88
C SER A 242 11.22 -0.76 -3.82
N ILE A 243 10.95 -1.59 -2.83
CA ILE A 243 9.61 -2.11 -2.53
C ILE A 243 9.38 -1.95 -1.02
N SER A 244 8.52 -1.01 -0.61
CA SER A 244 8.31 -0.67 0.80
C SER A 244 9.62 -0.22 1.47
N ASN A 245 10.06 -0.94 2.51
CA ASN A 245 11.32 -0.70 3.22
C ASN A 245 12.50 -1.56 2.72
N LEU A 246 12.30 -2.28 1.61
CA LEU A 246 13.36 -3.05 0.97
C LEU A 246 14.02 -2.21 -0.13
N LYS A 247 15.33 -2.05 -0.06
CA LYS A 247 16.16 -1.59 -1.17
C LYS A 247 16.77 -2.80 -1.83
N LEU A 248 16.48 -2.97 -3.10
CA LEU A 248 16.92 -4.10 -3.91
C LEU A 248 18.02 -3.63 -4.86
N ASN A 249 19.15 -4.31 -4.83
CA ASN A 249 20.19 -4.21 -5.86
C ASN A 249 20.05 -5.45 -6.76
N ILE A 250 19.83 -5.25 -8.04
CA ILE A 250 19.41 -6.29 -8.97
C ILE A 250 20.38 -6.39 -10.12
N ASN A 251 20.97 -7.58 -10.29
CA ASN A 251 21.70 -7.95 -11.50
C ASN A 251 20.72 -8.67 -12.44
N LEU A 252 20.56 -8.15 -13.64
CA LEU A 252 19.68 -8.71 -14.65
C LEU A 252 20.52 -9.45 -15.68
N TYR A 253 20.21 -10.72 -15.86
CA TYR A 253 20.82 -11.60 -16.85
C TYR A 253 19.76 -12.07 -17.84
N TYR A 254 20.18 -12.32 -19.09
CA TYR A 254 19.30 -12.88 -20.11
C TYR A 254 19.99 -13.97 -20.91
N LYS A 255 19.17 -14.82 -21.53
CA LYS A 255 19.57 -15.74 -22.59
C LYS A 255 18.44 -15.95 -23.57
N PHE A 256 18.79 -16.13 -24.83
CA PHE A 256 17.81 -16.55 -25.85
C PHE A 256 17.56 -18.05 -25.75
N SER A 257 16.30 -18.44 -25.69
CA SER A 257 15.89 -19.85 -25.67
C SER A 257 14.44 -19.98 -26.11
N ASN A 258 14.18 -20.89 -27.04
CA ASN A 258 12.80 -21.26 -27.39
C ASN A 258 12.24 -22.37 -26.48
N LYS A 259 13.10 -22.98 -25.65
CA LYS A 259 12.69 -24.03 -24.70
C LYS A 259 12.12 -23.39 -23.44
N LEU A 260 10.84 -23.66 -23.15
CA LEU A 260 10.17 -23.21 -21.94
C LEU A 260 10.49 -24.14 -20.77
N PRO A 261 10.97 -23.64 -19.63
CA PRO A 261 11.16 -24.49 -18.45
C PRO A 261 9.82 -24.97 -17.88
N PRO A 262 9.79 -26.08 -17.14
CA PRO A 262 8.58 -26.55 -16.45
C PRO A 262 7.98 -25.46 -15.55
N ARG A 263 6.65 -25.34 -15.52
CA ARG A 263 5.88 -24.36 -14.72
C ARG A 263 6.05 -22.90 -15.14
N TYR A 264 6.71 -22.61 -16.28
CA TYR A 264 6.79 -21.27 -16.86
C TYR A 264 5.77 -21.13 -17.99
N ASN A 265 5.37 -19.86 -18.22
CA ASN A 265 4.54 -19.47 -19.37
C ASN A 265 5.23 -18.32 -20.12
N TRP A 266 4.98 -18.24 -21.43
CA TRP A 266 5.49 -17.13 -22.24
C TRP A 266 4.62 -15.88 -22.10
N TYR A 267 5.24 -14.74 -21.86
CA TYR A 267 4.60 -13.43 -21.78
C TYR A 267 5.24 -12.49 -22.78
N SER A 268 4.43 -11.69 -23.50
CA SER A 268 4.95 -10.69 -24.43
C SER A 268 5.78 -9.63 -23.71
N LEU A 269 6.89 -9.20 -24.32
CA LEU A 269 7.66 -8.06 -23.80
C LEU A 269 6.93 -6.74 -24.01
N LYS A 270 6.16 -6.59 -25.10
CA LYS A 270 5.50 -5.32 -25.47
C LYS A 270 4.11 -5.19 -24.87
N GLU A 271 3.26 -6.17 -25.07
CA GLU A 271 1.86 -6.11 -24.61
C GLU A 271 1.48 -7.35 -23.79
N ASN A 272 0.93 -7.14 -22.62
CA ASN A 272 0.38 -8.19 -21.78
C ASN A 272 -1.09 -7.91 -21.51
N LYS A 273 -1.97 -8.79 -22.01
CA LYS A 273 -3.40 -8.81 -21.69
C LYS A 273 -3.62 -9.20 -20.22
N GLU A 274 -2.71 -9.98 -19.65
CA GLU A 274 -2.75 -10.40 -18.26
C GLU A 274 -2.06 -9.38 -17.33
N PHE A 275 -2.45 -9.44 -16.07
CA PHE A 275 -1.84 -8.63 -15.03
C PHE A 275 -0.37 -9.00 -14.81
N VAL A 276 0.50 -7.99 -14.85
CA VAL A 276 1.93 -8.11 -14.54
C VAL A 276 2.28 -7.07 -13.47
N PRO A 277 2.92 -7.47 -12.34
CA PRO A 277 3.26 -6.52 -11.29
C PRO A 277 4.26 -5.46 -11.78
N SER A 278 4.21 -4.28 -11.20
CA SER A 278 5.10 -3.15 -11.55
C SER A 278 6.58 -3.50 -11.52
N PHE A 279 6.96 -4.40 -10.61
CA PHE A 279 8.33 -4.93 -10.54
C PHE A 279 8.70 -5.67 -11.83
N THR A 280 7.87 -6.61 -12.27
CA THR A 280 8.08 -7.36 -13.51
C THR A 280 8.03 -6.45 -14.72
N LYS A 281 7.10 -5.47 -14.76
CA LYS A 281 7.06 -4.48 -15.86
C LYS A 281 8.36 -3.70 -16.04
N LYS A 282 9.03 -3.35 -14.94
CA LYS A 282 10.35 -2.68 -15.02
C LYS A 282 11.40 -3.59 -15.66
N ILE A 283 11.35 -4.89 -15.39
CA ILE A 283 12.23 -5.88 -16.03
C ILE A 283 11.93 -5.98 -17.53
N LEU A 284 10.64 -6.11 -17.89
CA LEU A 284 10.22 -6.18 -19.29
C LEU A 284 10.72 -4.98 -20.10
N LYS A 285 10.57 -3.76 -19.55
CA LYS A 285 11.05 -2.53 -20.21
C LYS A 285 12.56 -2.54 -20.50
N LYS A 286 13.36 -3.18 -19.62
CA LYS A 286 14.82 -3.28 -19.82
C LYS A 286 15.20 -4.34 -20.87
N LEU A 287 14.33 -5.32 -21.08
CA LEU A 287 14.54 -6.38 -22.09
C LEU A 287 14.06 -5.99 -23.50
N ILE A 288 13.19 -4.98 -23.62
CA ILE A 288 12.73 -4.49 -24.94
C ILE A 288 13.88 -3.90 -25.77
N THR A 289 14.97 -3.48 -25.13
CA THR A 289 16.16 -2.94 -25.77
C THR A 289 17.12 -4.01 -26.29
N LEU A 290 16.81 -5.29 -26.12
CA LEU A 290 17.52 -6.43 -26.71
C LEU A 290 17.03 -6.75 -28.11
#